data_fa419c864a2da8e0b782cb6407b19795
#
_entry.id   fa419c864a2da8e0b782cb6407b19795
#
_cell.length_a   1.000
_cell.length_b   1.000
_cell.length_c   1.000
_cell.angle_alpha   90.00
_cell.angle_beta   90.00
_cell.angle_gamma   90.00
#
_symmetry.space_group_name_H-M   'P 1'
#
loop_
_entity.id
_entity.type
_entity.pdbx_description
1 polymer ?
#
loop_
_entity_poly.entity_id
_entity_poly.type
_entity_poly.pdbx_seq_one_letter_code
_entity_poly.pdbx_strand_id
1 'polypeptide(L)'
;DANVGSFSYQAPSGVTGTSSDSFKYKVNDGFVDSSELTVNVSLNSDTLYEYQWYLDNTGQLGFASSPGTSSKDINVDTVIAEGFTGKNIKVAVVDSGLEIDHEDLKDNVISGSSYNFLNSSSDPTSSSTNGDHGTSVAGIIGAKGWNNLGIRGVAPGVGLKGFNLLKSGTNANAISSLGGASYSNDVDIFNLSYGYETTASFAINAGIKAQFIDGVTNLRSGKGAIYVASSGNGFRSFGSAACDDANTFGLSCNNPSMDPEHSLPYLILVGALNASGSRASYSTAGSAVWISAPGGEQGLDINIVGAGYSNYSPAMMTTDQSSCDKGYVRTNLSSYANAFENKGSHSLNTSCNYTSTFSGTSSAAPVISGIVALLLEANSALTWRDIKHILANSAIQVDASIQSIVVNGYIAEPAWTTNAAGYKFHNSYGF
;
A
#
# COMPACT_ATOMS: atom_id res chain seq x y z
N ASP A 1 -37.60 -8.66 0.02
CA ASP A 1 -38.40 -7.63 -0.62
C ASP A 1 -38.73 -8.12 -2.04
N ALA A 2 -39.99 -8.35 -2.33
CA ALA A 2 -40.45 -8.96 -3.59
C ALA A 2 -40.12 -8.12 -4.83
N ASN A 3 -39.51 -6.95 -4.67
CA ASN A 3 -39.25 -5.99 -5.74
C ASN A 3 -37.76 -5.78 -6.05
N VAL A 4 -36.84 -6.49 -5.39
CA VAL A 4 -35.41 -6.37 -5.65
C VAL A 4 -34.80 -7.77 -5.66
N GLY A 5 -34.76 -8.37 -6.84
CA GLY A 5 -33.98 -9.59 -7.07
C GLY A 5 -32.51 -9.22 -7.15
N SER A 6 -31.69 -9.78 -6.27
CA SER A 6 -30.22 -9.73 -6.40
C SER A 6 -29.70 -11.13 -6.76
N PHE A 7 -28.66 -11.18 -7.55
CA PHE A 7 -27.91 -12.41 -7.84
C PHE A 7 -26.43 -12.09 -7.71
N SER A 8 -25.66 -13.09 -7.32
CA SER A 8 -24.20 -13.06 -7.38
C SER A 8 -23.72 -13.97 -8.51
N TYR A 9 -22.72 -13.53 -9.25
CA TYR A 9 -22.06 -14.31 -10.25
C TYR A 9 -20.63 -14.58 -9.79
N GLN A 10 -20.23 -15.84 -9.79
CA GLN A 10 -18.84 -16.22 -9.53
C GLN A 10 -18.21 -16.61 -10.86
N ALA A 11 -17.17 -15.89 -11.24
CA ALA A 11 -16.40 -16.23 -12.44
C ALA A 11 -15.74 -17.61 -12.27
N PRO A 12 -15.61 -18.40 -13.35
CA PRO A 12 -14.80 -19.61 -13.33
C PRO A 12 -13.36 -19.30 -12.92
N SER A 13 -12.75 -20.18 -12.12
CA SER A 13 -11.33 -20.06 -11.76
C SER A 13 -10.44 -20.12 -13.01
N GLY A 14 -9.40 -19.28 -13.05
CA GLY A 14 -8.43 -19.25 -14.13
C GLY A 14 -8.86 -18.44 -15.38
N VAL A 15 -9.88 -17.61 -15.27
CA VAL A 15 -10.22 -16.66 -16.35
C VAL A 15 -9.18 -15.56 -16.39
N THR A 16 -8.38 -15.54 -17.46
CA THR A 16 -7.43 -14.48 -17.79
C THR A 16 -7.89 -13.75 -19.05
N GLY A 17 -7.74 -12.45 -19.10
CA GLY A 17 -8.19 -11.62 -20.22
C GLY A 17 -9.71 -11.34 -20.21
N THR A 18 -10.19 -10.64 -21.23
CA THR A 18 -11.62 -10.36 -21.39
C THR A 18 -12.34 -11.61 -21.82
N SER A 19 -13.30 -12.06 -21.03
CA SER A 19 -14.20 -13.16 -21.41
C SER A 19 -15.64 -12.75 -21.17
N SER A 20 -16.58 -13.45 -21.79
CA SER A 20 -18.00 -13.22 -21.59
C SER A 20 -18.69 -14.52 -21.20
N ASP A 21 -19.62 -14.40 -20.30
CA ASP A 21 -20.53 -15.49 -19.93
C ASP A 21 -21.96 -14.97 -19.93
N SER A 22 -22.92 -15.86 -19.86
CA SER A 22 -24.32 -15.45 -19.79
C SER A 22 -25.13 -16.46 -18.99
N PHE A 23 -26.11 -15.96 -18.27
CA PHE A 23 -27.14 -16.81 -17.65
C PHE A 23 -28.53 -16.25 -17.94
N LYS A 24 -29.51 -17.12 -17.78
CA LYS A 24 -30.90 -16.80 -18.06
C LYS A 24 -31.69 -16.89 -16.76
N TYR A 25 -32.65 -16.00 -16.62
CA TYR A 25 -33.57 -16.02 -15.47
C TYR A 25 -35.00 -15.68 -15.88
N LYS A 26 -35.93 -16.09 -15.04
CA LYS A 26 -37.33 -15.72 -15.10
C LYS A 26 -37.77 -15.19 -13.75
N VAL A 27 -38.72 -14.31 -13.74
CA VAL A 27 -39.39 -13.84 -12.52
C VAL A 27 -40.77 -14.48 -12.45
N ASN A 28 -41.16 -14.96 -11.29
CA ASN A 28 -42.47 -15.53 -11.02
C ASN A 28 -43.22 -14.70 -9.96
N ASP A 29 -44.41 -14.30 -10.26
CA ASP A 29 -45.27 -13.50 -9.35
C ASP A 29 -46.14 -14.38 -8.39
N GLY A 30 -45.86 -15.67 -8.41
CA GLY A 30 -46.62 -16.67 -7.67
C GLY A 30 -47.69 -17.37 -8.53
N PHE A 31 -47.90 -16.95 -9.77
CA PHE A 31 -48.94 -17.51 -10.67
C PHE A 31 -48.34 -17.83 -12.06
N VAL A 32 -47.56 -16.95 -12.62
CA VAL A 32 -47.00 -17.08 -13.99
C VAL A 32 -45.57 -16.69 -14.04
N ASP A 33 -44.75 -17.45 -14.81
CA ASP A 33 -43.37 -17.07 -15.11
C ASP A 33 -43.36 -15.94 -16.16
N SER A 34 -42.43 -15.02 -15.99
CA SER A 34 -42.09 -14.04 -17.06
C SER A 34 -41.48 -14.75 -18.27
N SER A 35 -41.37 -14.03 -19.38
CA SER A 35 -40.47 -14.42 -20.43
C SER A 35 -39.04 -14.54 -19.89
N GLU A 36 -38.27 -15.44 -20.52
CA GLU A 36 -36.85 -15.64 -20.19
C GLU A 36 -36.04 -14.39 -20.57
N LEU A 37 -35.25 -13.91 -19.66
CA LEU A 37 -34.28 -12.80 -19.85
C LEU A 37 -32.88 -13.33 -19.76
N THR A 38 -31.99 -12.85 -20.63
CA THR A 38 -30.56 -13.18 -20.60
C THR A 38 -29.80 -12.04 -19.98
N VAL A 39 -28.94 -12.36 -19.02
CA VAL A 39 -27.91 -11.46 -18.51
C VAL A 39 -26.59 -11.87 -19.14
N ASN A 40 -25.96 -10.95 -19.85
CA ASN A 40 -24.60 -11.13 -20.34
C ASN A 40 -23.66 -10.54 -19.30
N VAL A 41 -22.66 -11.31 -18.92
CA VAL A 41 -21.61 -10.92 -17.98
C VAL A 41 -20.32 -10.77 -18.78
N SER A 42 -19.74 -9.58 -18.76
CA SER A 42 -18.40 -9.34 -19.30
C SER A 42 -17.41 -9.44 -18.14
N LEU A 43 -16.45 -10.34 -18.28
CA LEU A 43 -15.36 -10.50 -17.33
C LEU A 43 -14.17 -9.74 -17.89
N ASN A 44 -13.84 -8.65 -17.24
CA ASN A 44 -12.64 -7.88 -17.52
C ASN A 44 -11.56 -8.32 -16.53
N SER A 45 -10.33 -8.54 -17.00
CA SER A 45 -9.20 -8.82 -16.15
C SER A 45 -8.19 -7.68 -16.23
N ASP A 46 -7.54 -7.37 -15.12
CA ASP A 46 -6.43 -6.44 -15.09
C ASP A 46 -5.18 -7.19 -15.54
N THR A 47 -4.50 -6.71 -16.60
CA THR A 47 -3.51 -7.46 -17.36
C THR A 47 -2.26 -7.87 -16.59
N LEU A 48 -1.99 -7.20 -15.47
CA LEU A 48 -0.86 -7.46 -14.57
C LEU A 48 -1.26 -8.03 -13.21
N TYR A 49 -2.55 -8.34 -12.98
CA TYR A 49 -3.04 -8.87 -11.71
C TYR A 49 -2.29 -10.15 -11.28
N GLU A 50 -1.97 -11.03 -12.20
CA GLU A 50 -1.25 -12.27 -11.90
C GLU A 50 0.16 -12.05 -11.30
N TYR A 51 0.73 -10.84 -11.44
CA TYR A 51 2.03 -10.46 -10.87
C TYR A 51 1.90 -9.74 -9.52
N GLN A 52 0.67 -9.47 -9.06
CA GLN A 52 0.40 -8.79 -7.80
C GLN A 52 0.33 -9.79 -6.63
N TRP A 53 1.46 -10.40 -6.32
CA TRP A 53 1.58 -11.42 -5.27
C TRP A 53 1.02 -10.98 -3.91
N TYR A 54 0.97 -9.69 -3.63
CA TYR A 54 0.45 -9.15 -2.38
C TYR A 54 -1.08 -9.23 -2.28
N LEU A 55 -1.80 -9.37 -3.39
CA LEU A 55 -3.24 -9.62 -3.44
C LEU A 55 -3.54 -11.13 -3.44
N ASP A 56 -2.81 -11.90 -4.28
CA ASP A 56 -2.92 -13.35 -4.40
C ASP A 56 -1.52 -13.95 -4.65
N ASN A 57 -0.95 -14.57 -3.61
CA ASN A 57 0.38 -15.16 -3.69
C ASN A 57 0.31 -16.64 -4.05
N THR A 58 0.50 -16.94 -5.31
CA THR A 58 0.59 -18.32 -5.83
C THR A 58 2.03 -18.87 -5.85
N GLY A 59 3.00 -18.11 -5.34
CA GLY A 59 4.43 -18.38 -5.45
C GLY A 59 5.06 -17.86 -6.73
N GLN A 60 4.45 -16.85 -7.36
CA GLN A 60 4.94 -16.25 -8.60
C GLN A 60 6.27 -15.52 -8.41
N LEU A 61 7.06 -15.46 -9.50
CA LEU A 61 8.36 -14.78 -9.52
C LEU A 61 8.24 -13.25 -9.57
N GLY A 62 7.13 -12.70 -10.12
CA GLY A 62 6.98 -11.25 -10.28
C GLY A 62 8.14 -10.58 -11.01
N PHE A 63 8.71 -11.24 -12.02
CA PHE A 63 9.93 -10.86 -12.80
C PHE A 63 11.26 -10.95 -12.03
N ALA A 64 11.26 -11.35 -10.77
CA ALA A 64 12.46 -11.62 -9.96
C ALA A 64 12.99 -13.04 -10.18
N SER A 65 14.16 -13.37 -9.65
CA SER A 65 14.73 -14.70 -9.80
C SER A 65 14.34 -15.70 -8.71
N SER A 66 13.83 -15.22 -7.56
CA SER A 66 13.38 -16.08 -6.47
C SER A 66 11.86 -15.95 -6.30
N PRO A 67 11.11 -17.05 -6.18
CA PRO A 67 9.66 -16.99 -6.07
C PRO A 67 9.20 -16.48 -4.70
N GLY A 68 7.94 -16.04 -4.63
CA GLY A 68 7.22 -15.90 -3.37
C GLY A 68 6.86 -17.25 -2.74
N THR A 69 6.25 -17.20 -1.58
CA THR A 69 5.66 -18.38 -0.93
C THR A 69 4.16 -18.30 -1.01
N SER A 70 3.52 -19.30 -1.60
CA SER A 70 2.07 -19.33 -1.77
C SER A 70 1.31 -19.05 -0.48
N SER A 71 0.20 -18.33 -0.61
CA SER A 71 -0.67 -17.90 0.51
C SER A 71 0.01 -16.98 1.54
N LYS A 72 1.05 -16.26 1.12
CA LYS A 72 1.67 -15.17 1.89
C LYS A 72 1.30 -13.83 1.28
N ASP A 73 0.02 -13.46 1.41
CA ASP A 73 -0.63 -12.27 0.89
C ASP A 73 -1.62 -11.69 1.91
N ILE A 74 -2.44 -10.75 1.50
CA ILE A 74 -3.43 -10.10 2.37
C ILE A 74 -4.80 -10.80 2.38
N ASN A 75 -4.98 -11.86 1.61
CA ASN A 75 -6.21 -12.65 1.51
C ASN A 75 -7.47 -11.79 1.26
N VAL A 76 -7.37 -10.85 0.31
CA VAL A 76 -8.41 -9.85 0.06
C VAL A 76 -9.52 -10.34 -0.87
N ASP A 77 -9.32 -11.41 -1.62
CA ASP A 77 -10.22 -11.85 -2.69
C ASP A 77 -11.62 -12.17 -2.20
N THR A 78 -11.75 -12.77 -1.01
CA THR A 78 -13.07 -13.06 -0.42
C THR A 78 -13.85 -11.78 -0.14
N VAL A 79 -13.19 -10.74 0.40
CA VAL A 79 -13.80 -9.44 0.70
C VAL A 79 -14.23 -8.74 -0.58
N ILE A 80 -13.39 -8.80 -1.61
CA ILE A 80 -13.72 -8.27 -2.94
C ILE A 80 -14.90 -9.02 -3.58
N ALA A 81 -14.93 -10.35 -3.43
CA ALA A 81 -16.03 -11.17 -3.95
C ALA A 81 -17.37 -10.88 -3.25
N GLU A 82 -17.34 -10.41 -1.99
CA GLU A 82 -18.51 -9.91 -1.28
C GLU A 82 -18.95 -8.51 -1.72
N GLY A 83 -18.19 -7.85 -2.62
CA GLY A 83 -18.51 -6.57 -3.24
C GLY A 83 -17.91 -5.34 -2.56
N PHE A 84 -17.03 -5.52 -1.57
CA PHE A 84 -16.33 -4.41 -0.94
C PHE A 84 -15.12 -4.00 -1.80
N THR A 85 -15.06 -2.74 -2.17
CA THR A 85 -14.04 -2.18 -3.07
C THR A 85 -13.42 -0.87 -2.59
N GLY A 86 -13.79 -0.41 -1.38
CA GLY A 86 -13.43 0.91 -0.85
C GLY A 86 -14.34 2.03 -1.33
N LYS A 87 -15.51 1.70 -1.88
CA LYS A 87 -16.45 2.66 -2.46
C LYS A 87 -16.89 3.71 -1.43
N ASN A 88 -16.95 4.97 -1.87
CA ASN A 88 -17.28 6.15 -1.09
C ASN A 88 -16.27 6.53 0.01
N ILE A 89 -15.13 5.86 0.10
CA ILE A 89 -14.05 6.20 1.03
C ILE A 89 -13.02 7.05 0.28
N LYS A 90 -12.50 8.09 0.93
CA LYS A 90 -11.54 9.03 0.37
C LYS A 90 -10.17 8.82 1.00
N VAL A 91 -9.18 8.50 0.17
CA VAL A 91 -7.79 8.33 0.59
C VAL A 91 -6.94 9.45 0.00
N ALA A 92 -6.21 10.16 0.85
CA ALA A 92 -5.20 11.09 0.43
C ALA A 92 -3.82 10.42 0.38
N VAL A 93 -3.16 10.51 -0.76
CA VAL A 93 -1.74 10.21 -0.94
C VAL A 93 -0.97 11.50 -0.69
N VAL A 94 -0.41 11.63 0.51
CA VAL A 94 0.43 12.77 0.90
C VAL A 94 1.87 12.38 0.61
N ASP A 95 2.41 12.82 -0.55
CA ASP A 95 3.66 12.26 -1.07
C ASP A 95 4.40 13.24 -2.00
N SER A 96 5.15 12.73 -2.98
CA SER A 96 5.85 13.50 -4.01
C SER A 96 4.91 14.11 -5.06
N GLY A 97 3.72 13.57 -5.18
CA GLY A 97 2.67 13.90 -6.13
C GLY A 97 1.77 12.71 -6.42
N LEU A 98 0.87 12.87 -7.36
CA LEU A 98 0.02 11.84 -7.92
C LEU A 98 -0.30 12.23 -9.37
N GLU A 99 -0.02 11.35 -10.31
CA GLU A 99 -0.41 11.56 -11.71
C GLU A 99 -1.91 11.29 -11.86
N ILE A 100 -2.68 12.37 -11.82
CA ILE A 100 -4.15 12.31 -11.78
C ILE A 100 -4.77 11.78 -13.08
N ASP A 101 -4.06 11.85 -14.20
CA ASP A 101 -4.48 11.38 -15.52
C ASP A 101 -3.92 10.01 -15.89
N HIS A 102 -3.18 9.34 -14.98
CA HIS A 102 -2.66 8.00 -15.23
C HIS A 102 -3.80 7.04 -15.61
N GLU A 103 -3.60 6.24 -16.67
CA GLU A 103 -4.66 5.42 -17.28
C GLU A 103 -5.42 4.52 -16.28
N ASP A 104 -4.73 4.04 -15.26
CA ASP A 104 -5.25 3.10 -14.26
C ASP A 104 -5.67 3.77 -12.94
N LEU A 105 -5.47 5.09 -12.79
CA LEU A 105 -5.83 5.86 -11.58
C LEU A 105 -6.97 6.85 -11.81
N LYS A 106 -7.02 7.47 -12.99
CA LYS A 106 -7.88 8.63 -13.30
C LYS A 106 -9.36 8.43 -12.94
N ASP A 107 -9.89 7.21 -13.10
CA ASP A 107 -11.30 6.90 -12.82
C ASP A 107 -11.62 6.83 -11.32
N ASN A 108 -10.59 6.72 -10.48
CA ASN A 108 -10.70 6.73 -9.03
C ASN A 108 -10.19 8.05 -8.43
N VAL A 109 -9.50 8.90 -9.19
CA VAL A 109 -9.11 10.24 -8.73
C VAL A 109 -10.34 11.13 -8.63
N ILE A 110 -10.54 11.75 -7.46
CA ILE A 110 -11.63 12.70 -7.25
C ILE A 110 -11.30 14.03 -7.95
N SER A 111 -12.01 14.32 -9.02
CA SER A 111 -11.74 15.49 -9.87
C SER A 111 -11.69 16.80 -9.08
N GLY A 112 -10.64 17.59 -9.31
CA GLY A 112 -10.46 18.90 -8.69
C GLY A 112 -10.19 18.91 -7.20
N SER A 113 -10.00 17.73 -6.56
CA SER A 113 -9.87 17.60 -5.10
C SER A 113 -8.44 17.36 -4.61
N SER A 114 -7.49 17.18 -5.51
CA SER A 114 -6.06 17.14 -5.21
C SER A 114 -5.47 18.55 -5.05
N TYR A 115 -4.26 18.68 -4.51
CA TYR A 115 -3.63 19.99 -4.36
C TYR A 115 -2.12 19.95 -4.63
N ASN A 116 -1.65 20.90 -5.45
CA ASN A 116 -0.25 21.11 -5.79
C ASN A 116 0.30 22.31 -5.02
N PHE A 117 1.18 22.05 -4.05
CA PHE A 117 1.79 23.09 -3.20
C PHE A 117 2.81 23.96 -3.94
N LEU A 118 3.23 23.62 -5.17
CA LEU A 118 4.18 24.41 -5.94
C LEU A 118 3.50 25.56 -6.71
N ASN A 119 2.24 25.36 -7.14
CA ASN A 119 1.54 26.31 -7.99
C ASN A 119 0.08 26.56 -7.62
N SER A 120 -0.39 25.95 -6.52
CA SER A 120 -1.77 26.06 -6.01
C SER A 120 -2.85 25.56 -6.98
N SER A 121 -2.50 24.63 -7.89
CA SER A 121 -3.47 23.96 -8.76
C SER A 121 -4.04 22.70 -8.11
N SER A 122 -5.05 22.10 -8.76
CA SER A 122 -5.60 20.79 -8.37
C SER A 122 -4.88 19.61 -9.03
N ASP A 123 -3.78 19.85 -9.74
CA ASP A 123 -2.97 18.82 -10.39
C ASP A 123 -1.60 18.70 -9.72
N PRO A 124 -1.40 17.71 -8.82
CA PRO A 124 -0.14 17.46 -8.16
C PRO A 124 0.79 16.53 -8.96
N THR A 125 0.53 16.29 -10.25
CA THR A 125 1.38 15.47 -11.10
C THR A 125 2.81 15.99 -11.08
N SER A 126 3.77 15.11 -10.85
CA SER A 126 5.18 15.50 -10.79
C SER A 126 5.71 15.87 -12.16
N SER A 127 6.42 16.98 -12.25
CA SER A 127 7.21 17.37 -13.43
C SER A 127 8.59 16.67 -13.47
N SER A 128 8.98 15.99 -12.40
CA SER A 128 10.24 15.27 -12.30
C SER A 128 10.24 14.02 -13.18
N THR A 129 11.37 13.68 -13.77
CA THR A 129 11.57 12.43 -14.51
C THR A 129 11.97 11.25 -13.60
N ASN A 130 12.27 11.50 -12.33
CA ASN A 130 12.83 10.52 -11.39
C ASN A 130 11.76 9.72 -10.64
N GLY A 131 10.70 9.31 -11.33
CA GLY A 131 9.62 8.59 -10.71
C GLY A 131 8.72 9.51 -9.90
N ASP A 132 7.49 9.14 -9.85
CA ASP A 132 6.52 9.74 -8.96
C ASP A 132 6.13 8.71 -7.92
N HIS A 133 6.84 8.73 -6.81
CA HIS A 133 6.65 7.79 -5.72
C HIS A 133 5.19 7.73 -5.28
N GLY A 134 4.51 8.87 -5.21
CA GLY A 134 3.10 8.93 -4.84
C GLY A 134 2.16 8.31 -5.88
N THR A 135 2.51 8.31 -7.18
CA THR A 135 1.75 7.59 -8.21
C THR A 135 1.81 6.09 -7.98
N SER A 136 2.98 5.56 -7.66
CA SER A 136 3.14 4.13 -7.33
C SER A 136 2.43 3.74 -6.04
N VAL A 137 2.46 4.59 -5.02
CA VAL A 137 1.69 4.44 -3.78
C VAL A 137 0.19 4.41 -4.06
N ALA A 138 -0.30 5.33 -4.90
CA ALA A 138 -1.71 5.40 -5.29
C ALA A 138 -2.19 4.13 -6.00
N GLY A 139 -1.34 3.54 -6.86
CA GLY A 139 -1.63 2.28 -7.55
C GLY A 139 -1.91 1.13 -6.60
N ILE A 140 -1.09 0.98 -5.56
CA ILE A 140 -1.31 -0.07 -4.53
C ILE A 140 -2.62 0.18 -3.77
N ILE A 141 -2.94 1.42 -3.41
CA ILE A 141 -4.19 1.73 -2.70
C ILE A 141 -5.40 1.44 -3.57
N GLY A 142 -5.43 2.01 -4.78
CA GLY A 142 -6.68 2.16 -5.49
C GLY A 142 -6.55 2.30 -7.01
N ALA A 143 -5.63 1.57 -7.67
CA ALA A 143 -5.72 1.40 -9.11
C ALA A 143 -7.08 0.79 -9.46
N LYS A 144 -7.65 1.22 -10.58
CA LYS A 144 -8.99 0.81 -11.02
C LYS A 144 -9.00 -0.66 -11.39
N GLY A 145 -9.82 -1.43 -10.68
CA GLY A 145 -9.96 -2.84 -11.00
C GLY A 145 -10.93 -3.12 -12.14
N TRP A 146 -10.73 -4.24 -12.83
CA TRP A 146 -11.58 -4.79 -13.90
C TRP A 146 -11.78 -3.86 -15.10
N ASN A 147 -10.77 -3.08 -15.43
CA ASN A 147 -10.80 -2.12 -16.53
C ASN A 147 -10.04 -2.58 -17.79
N ASN A 148 -9.51 -3.81 -17.81
CA ASN A 148 -8.61 -4.37 -18.84
C ASN A 148 -7.25 -3.66 -18.94
N LEU A 149 -6.84 -2.95 -17.93
CA LEU A 149 -5.56 -2.29 -17.86
C LEU A 149 -4.76 -2.85 -16.69
N GLY A 150 -3.49 -2.69 -16.73
CA GLY A 150 -2.46 -2.89 -15.72
C GLY A 150 -2.83 -3.72 -14.49
N ILE A 151 -3.00 -3.02 -13.38
CA ILE A 151 -3.09 -3.59 -12.04
C ILE A 151 -4.45 -3.34 -11.38
N ARG A 152 -4.61 -3.91 -10.19
CA ARG A 152 -5.74 -3.61 -9.31
C ARG A 152 -5.22 -3.12 -7.96
N GLY A 153 -5.79 -2.05 -7.43
CA GLY A 153 -5.53 -1.61 -6.07
C GLY A 153 -6.15 -2.54 -5.02
N VAL A 154 -5.68 -2.47 -3.78
CA VAL A 154 -6.27 -3.19 -2.63
C VAL A 154 -7.73 -2.78 -2.43
N ALA A 155 -8.05 -1.50 -2.68
CA ALA A 155 -9.39 -0.94 -2.65
C ALA A 155 -9.74 -0.30 -4.01
N PRO A 156 -10.06 -1.10 -5.04
CA PRO A 156 -10.14 -0.65 -6.43
C PRO A 156 -11.31 0.28 -6.77
N GLY A 157 -12.15 0.60 -5.81
CA GLY A 157 -13.26 1.55 -5.93
C GLY A 157 -13.14 2.79 -5.05
N VAL A 158 -11.99 2.97 -4.39
CA VAL A 158 -11.73 4.10 -3.47
C VAL A 158 -11.57 5.43 -4.23
N GLY A 159 -11.94 6.55 -3.60
CA GLY A 159 -11.65 7.88 -4.14
C GLY A 159 -10.26 8.36 -3.74
N LEU A 160 -9.40 8.67 -4.72
CA LEU A 160 -8.03 9.11 -4.51
C LEU A 160 -7.89 10.64 -4.58
N LYS A 161 -7.08 11.21 -3.70
CA LYS A 161 -6.59 12.59 -3.72
C LYS A 161 -5.08 12.60 -3.60
N GLY A 162 -4.39 13.48 -4.33
CA GLY A 162 -2.94 13.65 -4.27
C GLY A 162 -2.55 14.98 -3.64
N PHE A 163 -1.55 14.97 -2.75
CA PHE A 163 -0.94 16.17 -2.17
C PHE A 163 0.58 16.07 -2.27
N ASN A 164 1.21 16.91 -3.10
CA ASN A 164 2.66 16.85 -3.36
C ASN A 164 3.51 17.52 -2.26
N LEU A 165 3.23 17.18 -0.99
CA LEU A 165 3.91 17.74 0.18
C LEU A 165 5.44 17.63 0.10
N LEU A 166 5.96 16.49 -0.36
CA LEU A 166 7.41 16.23 -0.38
C LEU A 166 8.17 17.11 -1.39
N LYS A 167 7.46 17.78 -2.30
CA LYS A 167 8.06 18.77 -3.21
C LYS A 167 8.13 20.18 -2.61
N SER A 168 7.40 20.44 -1.50
CA SER A 168 7.32 21.75 -0.85
C SER A 168 7.13 21.60 0.66
N GLY A 169 7.99 20.82 1.31
CA GLY A 169 7.90 20.34 2.70
C GLY A 169 7.95 21.41 3.80
N THR A 170 7.06 22.43 3.75
CA THR A 170 6.90 23.38 4.84
C THR A 170 5.92 22.85 5.89
N ASN A 171 6.08 23.27 7.16
CA ASN A 171 5.14 22.92 8.22
C ASN A 171 3.70 23.36 7.92
N ALA A 172 3.51 24.51 7.24
CA ALA A 172 2.20 25.01 6.84
C ALA A 172 1.54 24.07 5.80
N ASN A 173 2.32 23.60 4.82
CA ASN A 173 1.85 22.65 3.82
C ASN A 173 1.55 21.29 4.43
N ALA A 174 2.36 20.84 5.39
CA ALA A 174 2.10 19.60 6.14
C ALA A 174 0.77 19.69 6.90
N ILE A 175 0.54 20.76 7.68
CA ILE A 175 -0.74 20.98 8.37
C ILE A 175 -1.89 20.98 7.38
N SER A 176 -1.76 21.70 6.26
CA SER A 176 -2.79 21.78 5.23
C SER A 176 -3.09 20.43 4.56
N SER A 177 -2.07 19.59 4.32
CA SER A 177 -2.24 18.28 3.69
C SER A 177 -2.83 17.22 4.62
N LEU A 178 -2.71 17.40 5.94
CA LEU A 178 -3.14 16.44 6.97
C LEU A 178 -4.56 16.72 7.52
N GLY A 179 -5.38 17.46 6.79
CA GLY A 179 -6.77 17.75 7.16
C GLY A 179 -7.00 19.21 7.58
N GLY A 180 -5.96 20.05 7.60
CA GLY A 180 -6.07 21.46 8.02
C GLY A 180 -6.59 22.43 6.96
N ALA A 181 -6.88 21.96 5.75
CA ALA A 181 -7.40 22.80 4.67
C ALA A 181 -8.71 22.24 4.09
N SER A 182 -9.48 23.08 3.40
CA SER A 182 -10.78 22.69 2.81
C SER A 182 -10.68 21.55 1.79
N TYR A 183 -9.56 21.42 1.10
CA TYR A 183 -9.32 20.33 0.14
C TYR A 183 -8.91 19.00 0.81
N SER A 184 -8.55 19.01 2.10
CA SER A 184 -8.10 17.84 2.84
C SER A 184 -8.98 17.44 4.03
N ASN A 185 -9.89 18.33 4.50
CA ASN A 185 -10.67 18.10 5.72
C ASN A 185 -11.82 17.09 5.56
N ASP A 186 -12.10 16.63 4.35
CA ASP A 186 -13.10 15.62 4.02
C ASP A 186 -12.48 14.23 3.72
N VAL A 187 -11.17 14.08 3.97
CA VAL A 187 -10.42 12.83 3.78
C VAL A 187 -10.68 11.87 4.93
N ASP A 188 -10.88 10.59 4.60
CA ASP A 188 -11.07 9.52 5.59
C ASP A 188 -9.75 8.94 6.04
N ILE A 189 -8.80 8.74 5.10
CA ILE A 189 -7.53 8.06 5.31
C ILE A 189 -6.41 8.89 4.70
N PHE A 190 -5.37 9.18 5.47
CA PHE A 190 -4.14 9.80 5.00
C PHE A 190 -3.04 8.74 4.92
N ASN A 191 -2.52 8.50 3.73
CA ASN A 191 -1.36 7.63 3.52
C ASN A 191 -0.09 8.47 3.47
N LEU A 192 0.85 8.17 4.37
CA LEU A 192 2.11 8.87 4.60
C LEU A 192 3.27 7.91 4.36
N SER A 193 3.60 7.70 3.08
CA SER A 193 4.70 6.79 2.71
C SER A 193 6.06 7.48 2.81
N TYR A 194 6.29 8.22 3.89
CA TYR A 194 7.53 8.94 4.20
C TYR A 194 7.74 9.03 5.71
N GLY A 195 8.93 9.43 6.12
CA GLY A 195 9.32 9.68 7.51
C GLY A 195 10.81 9.97 7.59
N TYR A 196 11.31 10.20 8.78
CA TYR A 196 12.72 10.43 9.02
C TYR A 196 13.43 9.15 9.48
N GLU A 197 14.41 8.72 8.72
CA GLU A 197 15.33 7.66 9.13
C GLU A 197 16.41 8.25 10.04
N THR A 198 16.25 8.06 11.34
CA THR A 198 17.13 8.67 12.35
C THR A 198 17.43 7.73 13.50
N THR A 199 18.61 7.91 14.08
CA THR A 199 19.06 7.23 15.31
C THR A 199 18.87 8.08 16.56
N ALA A 200 18.45 9.35 16.40
CA ALA A 200 18.25 10.29 17.52
C ALA A 200 16.91 11.00 17.37
N SER A 201 16.18 11.08 18.47
CA SER A 201 14.90 11.81 18.51
C SER A 201 15.12 13.32 18.43
N PHE A 202 14.16 14.03 17.86
CA PHE A 202 14.09 15.47 17.78
C PHE A 202 12.68 15.97 18.14
N ALA A 203 12.49 17.28 18.27
CA ALA A 203 11.20 17.83 18.67
C ALA A 203 10.21 17.85 17.49
N ILE A 204 9.00 17.35 17.72
CA ILE A 204 7.91 17.51 16.75
C ILE A 204 7.49 18.97 16.64
N ASN A 205 7.13 19.40 15.43
CA ASN A 205 6.48 20.71 15.24
C ASN A 205 5.13 20.74 15.97
N ALA A 206 4.92 21.74 16.82
CA ALA A 206 3.71 21.85 17.64
C ALA A 206 2.43 21.98 16.79
N GLY A 207 2.51 22.68 15.66
CA GLY A 207 1.37 22.83 14.71
C GLY A 207 1.01 21.52 14.02
N ILE A 208 1.99 20.74 13.59
CA ILE A 208 1.78 19.41 13.00
C ILE A 208 1.17 18.46 14.04
N LYS A 209 1.71 18.44 15.25
CA LYS A 209 1.14 17.64 16.34
C LYS A 209 -0.32 18.03 16.64
N ALA A 210 -0.61 19.33 16.68
CA ALA A 210 -1.96 19.83 16.90
C ALA A 210 -2.89 19.39 15.75
N GLN A 211 -2.42 19.38 14.50
CA GLN A 211 -3.19 18.92 13.36
C GLN A 211 -3.52 17.42 13.42
N PHE A 212 -2.59 16.57 13.84
CA PHE A 212 -2.91 15.14 14.07
C PHE A 212 -3.97 14.97 15.15
N ILE A 213 -3.89 15.75 16.25
CA ILE A 213 -4.89 15.72 17.33
C ILE A 213 -6.25 16.18 16.81
N ASP A 214 -6.29 17.27 16.05
CA ASP A 214 -7.51 17.77 15.42
C ASP A 214 -8.12 16.72 14.48
N GLY A 215 -7.30 16.13 13.61
CA GLY A 215 -7.73 15.13 12.64
C GLY A 215 -8.36 13.90 13.29
N VAL A 216 -7.76 13.34 14.35
CA VAL A 216 -8.33 12.18 15.05
C VAL A 216 -9.49 12.52 15.98
N THR A 217 -9.73 13.82 16.23
CA THR A 217 -10.83 14.28 17.09
C THR A 217 -12.04 14.73 16.28
N ASN A 218 -11.83 15.49 15.22
CA ASN A 218 -12.87 16.26 14.56
C ASN A 218 -13.22 15.75 13.16
N LEU A 219 -12.24 15.21 12.40
CA LEU A 219 -12.52 14.74 11.04
C LEU A 219 -13.46 13.52 11.06
N ARG A 220 -14.03 13.19 9.89
CA ARG A 220 -15.03 12.13 9.75
C ARG A 220 -16.20 12.26 10.74
N SER A 221 -16.67 13.50 10.96
CA SER A 221 -17.75 13.81 11.91
C SER A 221 -17.47 13.33 13.33
N GLY A 222 -16.23 13.53 13.82
CA GLY A 222 -15.80 13.18 15.16
C GLY A 222 -15.37 11.72 15.36
N LYS A 223 -15.38 10.88 14.32
CA LYS A 223 -14.85 9.51 14.37
C LYS A 223 -13.33 9.47 14.24
N GLY A 224 -12.75 10.56 13.76
CA GLY A 224 -11.33 10.75 13.50
C GLY A 224 -10.88 10.18 12.17
N ALA A 225 -10.04 10.92 11.48
CA ALA A 225 -9.33 10.44 10.29
C ALA A 225 -8.32 9.35 10.68
N ILE A 226 -8.01 8.48 9.71
CA ILE A 226 -7.03 7.41 9.88
C ILE A 226 -5.72 7.85 9.23
N TYR A 227 -4.63 7.83 9.99
CA TYR A 227 -3.29 8.14 9.50
C TYR A 227 -2.45 6.87 9.45
N VAL A 228 -2.06 6.48 8.24
CA VAL A 228 -1.23 5.29 7.98
C VAL A 228 0.13 5.76 7.51
N ALA A 229 1.19 5.31 8.17
CA ALA A 229 2.55 5.75 7.86
C ALA A 229 3.51 4.56 7.68
N SER A 230 4.52 4.74 6.85
CA SER A 230 5.60 3.77 6.66
C SER A 230 6.58 3.80 7.85
N SER A 231 7.13 2.64 8.26
CA SER A 231 8.06 2.56 9.41
C SER A 231 9.51 2.97 9.09
N GLY A 232 9.85 3.11 7.80
CA GLY A 232 11.20 3.42 7.33
C GLY A 232 11.95 2.21 6.76
N ASN A 233 13.02 2.49 6.01
CA ASN A 233 13.81 1.48 5.28
C ASN A 233 15.24 1.35 5.79
N GLY A 234 15.51 1.88 6.98
CA GLY A 234 16.83 1.97 7.61
C GLY A 234 17.17 0.82 8.56
N PHE A 235 16.68 -0.40 8.32
CA PHE A 235 17.11 -1.56 9.11
C PHE A 235 18.62 -1.76 8.99
N ARG A 236 19.13 -1.66 7.76
CA ARG A 236 20.57 -1.65 7.47
C ARG A 236 20.93 -0.31 6.85
N SER A 237 21.81 0.42 7.50
CA SER A 237 22.44 1.61 6.94
C SER A 237 23.95 1.42 6.97
N PHE A 238 24.59 1.65 5.84
CA PHE A 238 26.03 1.48 5.70
C PHE A 238 26.77 2.81 5.83
N GLY A 239 27.97 2.77 6.44
CA GLY A 239 28.85 3.94 6.56
C GLY A 239 28.69 4.74 7.85
N SER A 240 27.98 4.20 8.84
CA SER A 240 27.94 4.72 10.21
C SER A 240 28.40 3.63 11.17
N ALA A 241 29.43 3.88 11.99
CA ALA A 241 29.94 2.90 12.93
C ALA A 241 28.86 2.34 13.88
N ALA A 242 27.92 3.19 14.31
CA ALA A 242 26.82 2.74 15.17
C ALA A 242 25.87 1.77 14.43
N CYS A 243 25.65 1.98 13.12
CA CYS A 243 24.84 1.07 12.30
C CYS A 243 25.58 -0.22 11.97
N ASP A 244 26.89 -0.17 11.76
CA ASP A 244 27.69 -1.35 11.50
C ASP A 244 27.68 -2.29 12.70
N ASP A 245 27.75 -1.77 13.94
CA ASP A 245 27.61 -2.54 15.17
C ASP A 245 26.20 -3.18 15.27
N ALA A 246 25.14 -2.40 15.07
CA ALA A 246 23.77 -2.92 15.09
C ALA A 246 23.56 -4.03 14.04
N ASN A 247 24.01 -3.82 12.82
CA ASN A 247 23.90 -4.77 11.72
C ASN A 247 24.68 -6.08 11.98
N THR A 248 25.83 -5.99 12.65
CA THR A 248 26.64 -7.16 13.03
C THR A 248 25.86 -8.09 13.95
N PHE A 249 25.01 -7.56 14.82
CA PHE A 249 24.14 -8.33 15.70
C PHE A 249 22.76 -8.64 15.10
N GLY A 250 22.47 -8.19 13.86
CA GLY A 250 21.15 -8.37 13.24
C GLY A 250 20.06 -7.45 13.78
N LEU A 251 20.46 -6.37 14.45
CA LEU A 251 19.56 -5.34 14.97
C LEU A 251 19.28 -4.25 13.94
N SER A 252 18.13 -3.58 14.05
CA SER A 252 17.80 -2.41 13.24
C SER A 252 18.73 -1.24 13.61
N CYS A 253 19.32 -0.60 12.59
CA CYS A 253 20.11 0.61 12.80
C CYS A 253 19.22 1.77 13.24
N ASN A 254 18.18 2.06 12.45
CA ASN A 254 17.20 3.09 12.78
C ASN A 254 16.07 2.49 13.61
N ASN A 255 15.41 3.37 14.38
CA ASN A 255 14.23 3.03 15.15
C ASN A 255 13.12 4.04 14.80
N PRO A 256 11.96 3.59 14.30
CA PRO A 256 10.90 4.49 13.89
C PRO A 256 10.34 5.35 15.04
N SER A 257 10.51 4.91 16.30
CA SER A 257 10.14 5.70 17.47
C SER A 257 11.00 6.95 17.69
N MET A 258 12.13 7.08 16.97
CA MET A 258 12.97 8.28 17.01
C MET A 258 12.42 9.41 16.14
N ASP A 259 11.60 9.09 15.13
CA ASP A 259 10.78 10.08 14.42
C ASP A 259 9.62 10.51 15.33
N PRO A 260 9.53 11.78 15.69
CA PRO A 260 8.53 12.24 16.65
C PRO A 260 7.09 12.20 16.12
N GLU A 261 6.87 12.18 14.80
CA GLU A 261 5.54 11.96 14.22
C GLU A 261 5.15 10.49 14.35
N HIS A 262 6.07 9.56 14.05
CA HIS A 262 5.86 8.12 14.16
C HIS A 262 5.65 7.65 15.60
N SER A 263 6.14 8.38 16.59
CA SER A 263 5.91 8.07 18.00
C SER A 263 4.54 8.51 18.52
N LEU A 264 3.75 9.22 17.71
CA LEU A 264 2.38 9.61 18.09
C LEU A 264 1.46 8.38 18.10
N PRO A 265 0.59 8.25 19.11
CA PRO A 265 -0.33 7.10 19.21
C PRO A 265 -1.43 7.11 18.12
N TYR A 266 -1.52 8.18 17.35
CA TYR A 266 -2.56 8.42 16.36
C TYR A 266 -2.29 7.73 15.03
N LEU A 267 -1.02 7.40 14.73
CA LEU A 267 -0.62 6.77 13.48
C LEU A 267 -0.72 5.25 13.58
N ILE A 268 -0.99 4.63 12.44
CA ILE A 268 -0.80 3.20 12.18
C ILE A 268 0.52 3.08 11.45
N LEU A 269 1.58 2.70 12.15
CA LEU A 269 2.90 2.56 11.57
C LEU A 269 3.10 1.16 11.00
N VAL A 270 3.49 1.09 9.72
CA VAL A 270 3.48 -0.15 8.94
C VAL A 270 4.89 -0.60 8.59
N GLY A 271 5.26 -1.81 9.04
CA GLY A 271 6.45 -2.53 8.60
C GLY A 271 6.23 -3.29 7.29
N ALA A 272 7.32 -3.68 6.62
CA ALA A 272 7.26 -4.37 5.33
C ALA A 272 7.60 -5.86 5.45
N LEU A 273 6.77 -6.71 4.80
CA LEU A 273 7.01 -8.13 4.57
C LEU A 273 7.43 -8.37 3.12
N ASN A 274 8.32 -9.33 2.90
CA ASN A 274 8.64 -9.85 1.58
C ASN A 274 7.64 -10.94 1.13
N ALA A 275 7.74 -11.38 -0.12
CA ALA A 275 6.85 -12.37 -0.70
C ALA A 275 6.91 -13.77 -0.04
N SER A 276 7.82 -13.99 0.90
CA SER A 276 7.90 -15.23 1.71
C SER A 276 7.24 -15.07 3.08
N GLY A 277 6.64 -13.91 3.38
CA GLY A 277 5.98 -13.64 4.65
C GLY A 277 6.94 -13.34 5.81
N SER A 278 8.20 -13.06 5.52
CA SER A 278 9.20 -12.61 6.50
C SER A 278 9.42 -11.11 6.38
N ARG A 279 10.04 -10.49 7.40
CA ARG A 279 10.41 -9.08 7.36
C ARG A 279 11.26 -8.80 6.12
N ALA A 280 10.90 -7.78 5.34
CA ALA A 280 11.73 -7.31 4.23
C ALA A 280 13.09 -6.81 4.75
N SER A 281 14.15 -7.02 3.97
CA SER A 281 15.54 -6.83 4.41
C SER A 281 15.83 -5.43 4.94
N TYR A 282 15.13 -4.44 4.44
CA TYR A 282 15.28 -3.02 4.76
C TYR A 282 14.33 -2.51 5.86
N SER A 283 13.25 -3.25 6.18
CA SER A 283 12.15 -2.74 7.02
C SER A 283 12.64 -2.41 8.44
N THR A 284 12.56 -1.12 8.80
CA THR A 284 12.97 -0.63 10.11
C THR A 284 12.10 -1.23 11.21
N ALA A 285 12.74 -1.74 12.26
CA ALA A 285 12.10 -2.37 13.40
C ALA A 285 12.08 -1.45 14.63
N GLY A 286 11.03 -1.53 15.44
CA GLY A 286 10.92 -0.79 16.71
C GLY A 286 9.53 -0.86 17.30
N SER A 287 9.40 -0.42 18.55
CA SER A 287 8.18 -0.53 19.35
C SER A 287 6.99 0.30 18.85
N ALA A 288 7.21 1.22 17.92
CA ALA A 288 6.14 2.01 17.30
C ALA A 288 5.47 1.28 16.11
N VAL A 289 6.08 0.22 15.57
CA VAL A 289 5.47 -0.56 14.48
C VAL A 289 4.17 -1.16 14.99
N TRP A 290 3.05 -0.80 14.32
CA TRP A 290 1.72 -1.28 14.73
C TRP A 290 1.37 -2.60 14.05
N ILE A 291 1.67 -2.72 12.77
CA ILE A 291 1.35 -3.87 11.94
C ILE A 291 2.36 -3.95 10.78
N SER A 292 2.48 -5.11 10.16
CA SER A 292 3.23 -5.26 8.92
C SER A 292 2.32 -5.69 7.77
N ALA A 293 2.71 -5.30 6.55
CA ALA A 293 2.02 -5.65 5.32
C ALA A 293 3.02 -5.98 4.20
N PRO A 294 2.60 -6.60 3.10
CA PRO A 294 3.45 -6.79 1.92
C PRO A 294 4.12 -5.49 1.48
N GLY A 295 5.44 -5.53 1.33
CA GLY A 295 6.26 -4.42 0.87
C GLY A 295 7.34 -4.84 -0.12
N GLY A 296 7.53 -6.16 -0.28
CA GLY A 296 8.43 -6.76 -1.26
C GLY A 296 9.91 -6.60 -0.93
N GLU A 297 10.73 -7.08 -1.84
CA GLU A 297 12.18 -6.85 -1.91
C GLU A 297 12.49 -6.01 -3.17
N GLN A 298 13.60 -6.24 -3.85
CA GLN A 298 14.03 -5.36 -4.95
C GLN A 298 13.56 -5.81 -6.35
N GLY A 299 12.96 -6.99 -6.49
CA GLY A 299 12.48 -7.49 -7.79
C GLY A 299 13.59 -7.76 -8.80
N LEU A 300 14.77 -8.21 -8.34
CA LEU A 300 15.97 -8.37 -9.18
C LEU A 300 15.97 -9.71 -9.93
N ASP A 301 16.34 -9.68 -11.21
CA ASP A 301 16.67 -10.88 -11.99
C ASP A 301 18.20 -11.06 -12.04
N ILE A 302 18.70 -12.17 -11.45
CA ILE A 302 20.13 -12.50 -11.39
C ILE A 302 20.78 -12.60 -12.77
N ASN A 303 20.03 -13.01 -13.79
CA ASN A 303 20.52 -13.12 -15.16
C ASN A 303 20.78 -11.74 -15.81
N ILE A 304 20.17 -10.68 -15.27
CA ILE A 304 20.32 -9.30 -15.75
C ILE A 304 21.30 -8.53 -14.89
N VAL A 305 21.10 -8.55 -13.57
CA VAL A 305 21.94 -7.76 -12.65
C VAL A 305 23.21 -8.48 -12.20
N GLY A 306 23.33 -9.79 -12.44
CA GLY A 306 24.43 -10.62 -11.98
C GLY A 306 24.34 -11.01 -10.52
N ALA A 307 25.25 -11.89 -10.09
CA ALA A 307 25.39 -12.29 -8.69
C ALA A 307 26.07 -11.17 -7.89
N GLY A 308 25.61 -10.92 -6.68
CA GLY A 308 26.20 -9.88 -5.80
C GLY A 308 25.18 -9.20 -4.89
N TYR A 309 23.93 -9.44 -5.11
CA TYR A 309 22.84 -8.96 -4.25
C TYR A 309 22.45 -10.01 -3.22
N SER A 310 21.95 -9.57 -2.07
CA SER A 310 21.57 -10.48 -0.99
C SER A 310 20.18 -11.08 -1.16
N ASN A 311 19.35 -10.53 -2.04
CA ASN A 311 17.97 -10.96 -2.24
C ASN A 311 17.51 -10.72 -3.69
N TYR A 312 16.81 -11.70 -4.25
CA TYR A 312 16.26 -11.70 -5.61
C TYR A 312 14.76 -12.00 -5.61
N SER A 313 14.08 -11.71 -4.49
CA SER A 313 12.63 -11.92 -4.34
C SER A 313 11.84 -10.78 -4.95
N PRO A 314 10.54 -10.99 -5.24
CA PRO A 314 9.67 -10.00 -5.86
C PRO A 314 9.59 -8.69 -5.07
N ALA A 315 9.53 -7.58 -5.80
CA ALA A 315 9.01 -6.31 -5.30
C ALA A 315 7.50 -6.22 -5.53
N MET A 316 6.93 -5.04 -5.38
CA MET A 316 5.51 -4.80 -5.62
C MET A 316 5.29 -4.35 -7.06
N MET A 317 4.31 -4.95 -7.73
CA MET A 317 3.81 -4.51 -9.02
C MET A 317 2.84 -3.35 -8.81
N THR A 318 3.10 -2.18 -9.41
CA THR A 318 2.26 -1.00 -9.25
C THR A 318 2.36 -0.06 -10.45
N THR A 319 1.58 1.04 -10.42
CA THR A 319 1.64 2.12 -11.41
C THR A 319 2.98 2.86 -11.33
N ASP A 320 3.48 3.31 -12.48
CA ASP A 320 4.63 4.20 -12.63
C ASP A 320 4.20 5.51 -13.30
N GLN A 321 5.04 6.54 -13.30
CA GLN A 321 4.79 7.72 -14.13
C GLN A 321 4.63 7.32 -15.59
N SER A 322 3.58 7.84 -16.22
CA SER A 322 3.30 7.54 -17.63
C SER A 322 4.43 7.99 -18.56
N SER A 323 4.72 7.18 -19.56
CA SER A 323 5.76 7.39 -20.58
C SER A 323 7.14 6.84 -20.20
N CYS A 324 7.80 6.26 -21.20
CA CYS A 324 9.16 5.71 -21.04
C CYS A 324 10.27 6.74 -20.82
N ASP A 325 9.97 8.02 -20.77
CA ASP A 325 10.94 9.09 -20.45
C ASP A 325 10.95 9.44 -18.96
N LYS A 326 10.03 8.91 -18.18
CA LYS A 326 9.81 9.20 -16.76
C LYS A 326 9.70 7.92 -15.95
N GLY A 327 9.53 8.07 -14.64
CA GLY A 327 9.27 6.97 -13.74
C GLY A 327 10.48 6.07 -13.48
N TYR A 328 10.20 4.90 -12.93
CA TYR A 328 11.21 3.87 -12.65
C TYR A 328 11.69 3.19 -13.94
N VAL A 329 10.81 3.06 -14.95
CA VAL A 329 11.07 2.38 -16.24
C VAL A 329 11.52 3.37 -17.33
N ARG A 330 12.53 4.18 -17.03
CA ARG A 330 13.03 5.22 -17.97
C ARG A 330 13.94 4.68 -19.05
N THR A 331 13.78 5.17 -20.28
CA THR A 331 14.63 4.82 -21.43
C THR A 331 16.09 5.29 -21.29
N ASN A 332 16.35 6.34 -20.48
CA ASN A 332 17.68 6.89 -20.26
C ASN A 332 18.49 6.18 -19.17
N LEU A 333 17.96 5.15 -18.52
CA LEU A 333 18.72 4.35 -17.56
C LEU A 333 19.70 3.43 -18.28
N SER A 334 20.92 3.30 -17.73
CA SER A 334 21.95 2.40 -18.28
C SER A 334 21.70 0.93 -17.91
N SER A 335 20.94 0.67 -16.85
CA SER A 335 20.64 -0.68 -16.35
C SER A 335 19.20 -0.76 -15.86
N TYR A 336 18.66 -1.96 -15.81
CA TYR A 336 17.33 -2.27 -15.30
C TYR A 336 17.38 -3.55 -14.44
N ALA A 337 16.45 -3.69 -13.52
CA ALA A 337 16.45 -4.72 -12.50
C ALA A 337 16.03 -6.11 -13.04
N ASN A 338 15.08 -6.13 -13.98
CA ASN A 338 14.51 -7.33 -14.58
C ASN A 338 13.93 -7.01 -15.96
N ALA A 339 13.42 -8.02 -16.68
CA ALA A 339 12.95 -7.86 -18.04
C ALA A 339 11.74 -6.91 -18.18
N PHE A 340 10.87 -6.81 -17.18
CA PHE A 340 9.71 -5.92 -17.20
C PHE A 340 10.14 -4.43 -17.20
N GLU A 341 11.23 -4.12 -16.51
CA GLU A 341 11.82 -2.78 -16.40
C GLU A 341 12.65 -2.36 -17.62
N ASN A 342 12.64 -3.12 -18.72
CA ASN A 342 13.46 -2.88 -19.90
C ASN A 342 12.88 -1.82 -20.84
N LYS A 343 12.62 -0.61 -20.31
CA LYS A 343 12.46 0.62 -21.11
C LYS A 343 11.41 0.52 -22.23
N GLY A 344 10.27 -0.09 -21.95
CA GLY A 344 9.19 -0.31 -22.90
C GLY A 344 9.40 -1.46 -23.88
N SER A 345 10.46 -2.27 -23.71
CA SER A 345 10.70 -3.44 -24.55
C SER A 345 9.88 -4.66 -24.16
N HIS A 346 9.33 -4.70 -22.95
CA HIS A 346 8.51 -5.80 -22.50
C HIS A 346 7.07 -5.64 -23.02
N SER A 347 6.50 -6.72 -23.60
CA SER A 347 5.17 -6.70 -24.25
C SER A 347 4.03 -6.27 -23.32
N LEU A 348 4.15 -6.52 -22.01
CA LEU A 348 3.17 -6.12 -21.00
C LEU A 348 3.37 -4.68 -20.49
N ASN A 349 4.45 -3.98 -20.89
CA ASN A 349 4.76 -2.63 -20.40
C ASN A 349 5.41 -1.74 -21.47
N THR A 350 4.86 -1.76 -22.67
CA THR A 350 5.39 -1.01 -23.81
C THR A 350 5.31 0.52 -23.60
N SER A 351 4.37 0.97 -22.77
CA SER A 351 4.18 2.38 -22.44
C SER A 351 4.92 2.81 -21.18
N CYS A 352 5.58 1.88 -20.46
CA CYS A 352 6.29 2.12 -19.20
C CYS A 352 5.41 2.71 -18.07
N ASN A 353 4.11 2.44 -18.09
CA ASN A 353 3.16 3.00 -17.13
C ASN A 353 3.09 2.19 -15.81
N TYR A 354 3.83 1.11 -15.70
CA TYR A 354 3.86 0.21 -14.54
C TYR A 354 5.29 -0.17 -14.19
N THR A 355 5.53 -0.48 -12.91
CA THR A 355 6.82 -1.00 -12.42
C THR A 355 6.65 -2.24 -11.58
N SER A 356 7.59 -3.16 -11.67
CA SER A 356 7.70 -4.38 -10.86
C SER A 356 8.79 -4.29 -9.79
N THR A 357 9.33 -3.09 -9.53
CA THR A 357 10.47 -2.87 -8.63
C THR A 357 10.15 -1.92 -7.48
N PHE A 358 8.88 -1.53 -7.34
CA PHE A 358 8.48 -0.67 -6.23
C PHE A 358 8.53 -1.47 -4.92
N SER A 359 9.29 -1.01 -3.94
CA SER A 359 9.45 -1.67 -2.65
C SER A 359 9.63 -0.64 -1.52
N GLY A 360 9.75 -1.14 -0.32
CA GLY A 360 9.89 -0.29 0.85
C GLY A 360 8.70 -0.40 1.80
N THR A 361 8.85 0.13 3.00
CA THR A 361 7.70 0.36 3.87
C THR A 361 6.72 1.37 3.25
N SER A 362 7.19 2.12 2.25
CA SER A 362 6.39 2.97 1.37
C SER A 362 5.36 2.22 0.54
N SER A 363 5.60 0.95 0.21
CA SER A 363 4.63 0.08 -0.46
C SER A 363 3.76 -0.71 0.51
N ALA A 364 4.22 -0.95 1.73
CA ALA A 364 3.44 -1.62 2.76
C ALA A 364 2.34 -0.73 3.38
N ALA A 365 2.63 0.55 3.60
CA ALA A 365 1.64 1.51 4.13
C ALA A 365 0.38 1.63 3.25
N PRO A 366 0.48 1.77 1.90
CA PRO A 366 -0.69 1.81 1.03
C PRO A 366 -1.52 0.52 1.04
N VAL A 367 -0.92 -0.65 1.27
CA VAL A 367 -1.68 -1.90 1.47
C VAL A 367 -2.62 -1.76 2.66
N ILE A 368 -2.13 -1.27 3.80
CA ILE A 368 -2.97 -1.04 4.99
C ILE A 368 -3.99 0.08 4.74
N SER A 369 -3.63 1.14 4.01
CA SER A 369 -4.59 2.19 3.64
C SER A 369 -5.76 1.64 2.81
N GLY A 370 -5.49 0.72 1.88
CA GLY A 370 -6.51 0.01 1.11
C GLY A 370 -7.38 -0.90 2.00
N ILE A 371 -6.77 -1.69 2.88
CA ILE A 371 -7.51 -2.55 3.85
C ILE A 371 -8.42 -1.69 4.73
N VAL A 372 -7.93 -0.56 5.23
CA VAL A 372 -8.74 0.38 6.03
C VAL A 372 -9.90 0.93 5.22
N ALA A 373 -9.72 1.21 3.92
CA ALA A 373 -10.80 1.66 3.06
C ALA A 373 -11.91 0.60 2.93
N LEU A 374 -11.55 -0.68 2.79
CA LEU A 374 -12.51 -1.79 2.79
C LEU A 374 -13.26 -1.90 4.14
N LEU A 375 -12.55 -1.76 5.27
CA LEU A 375 -13.16 -1.76 6.60
C LEU A 375 -14.15 -0.60 6.79
N LEU A 376 -13.81 0.59 6.32
CA LEU A 376 -14.67 1.77 6.43
C LEU A 376 -15.87 1.71 5.49
N GLU A 377 -15.75 1.08 4.32
CA GLU A 377 -16.91 0.78 3.45
C GLU A 377 -17.86 -0.20 4.16
N ALA A 378 -17.33 -1.27 4.75
CA ALA A 378 -18.12 -2.25 5.47
C ALA A 378 -18.81 -1.65 6.70
N ASN A 379 -18.16 -0.73 7.41
CA ASN A 379 -18.73 -0.03 8.56
C ASN A 379 -18.16 1.39 8.71
N SER A 380 -18.85 2.38 8.16
CA SER A 380 -18.44 3.79 8.22
C SER A 380 -18.51 4.41 9.63
N ALA A 381 -19.08 3.70 10.62
CA ALA A 381 -19.15 4.15 12.01
C ALA A 381 -17.85 3.91 12.78
N LEU A 382 -16.92 3.09 12.27
CA LEU A 382 -15.66 2.78 12.94
C LEU A 382 -14.84 4.06 13.19
N THR A 383 -14.35 4.20 14.42
CA THR A 383 -13.41 5.24 14.82
C THR A 383 -11.98 4.84 14.47
N TRP A 384 -11.06 5.79 14.54
CA TRP A 384 -9.64 5.49 14.35
C TRP A 384 -9.10 4.47 15.39
N ARG A 385 -9.67 4.44 16.60
CA ARG A 385 -9.31 3.46 17.63
C ARG A 385 -9.82 2.07 17.29
N ASP A 386 -11.06 1.99 16.78
CA ASP A 386 -11.64 0.71 16.34
C ASP A 386 -10.81 0.11 15.21
N ILE A 387 -10.38 0.90 14.23
CA ILE A 387 -9.51 0.46 13.14
C ILE A 387 -8.19 -0.09 13.68
N LYS A 388 -7.51 0.65 14.58
CA LYS A 388 -6.26 0.16 15.20
C LYS A 388 -6.48 -1.14 15.96
N HIS A 389 -7.59 -1.25 16.68
CA HIS A 389 -7.93 -2.45 17.44
C HIS A 389 -8.25 -3.64 16.52
N ILE A 390 -9.04 -3.44 15.47
CA ILE A 390 -9.37 -4.48 14.49
C ILE A 390 -8.08 -5.01 13.85
N LEU A 391 -7.21 -4.13 13.38
CA LEU A 391 -5.94 -4.53 12.76
C LEU A 391 -5.07 -5.36 13.73
N ALA A 392 -4.92 -4.92 14.98
CA ALA A 392 -4.13 -5.65 15.98
C ALA A 392 -4.75 -7.01 16.37
N ASN A 393 -6.09 -7.13 16.33
CA ASN A 393 -6.80 -8.33 16.73
C ASN A 393 -6.93 -9.37 15.59
N SER A 394 -6.89 -8.92 14.34
CA SER A 394 -7.03 -9.77 13.15
C SER A 394 -5.70 -10.09 12.47
N ALA A 395 -4.61 -9.45 12.87
CA ALA A 395 -3.29 -9.72 12.32
C ALA A 395 -2.83 -11.16 12.60
N ILE A 396 -2.15 -11.74 11.62
CA ILE A 396 -1.64 -13.11 11.69
C ILE A 396 -0.18 -13.05 12.16
N GLN A 397 0.17 -13.84 13.16
CA GLN A 397 1.55 -13.99 13.59
C GLN A 397 2.38 -14.64 12.48
N VAL A 398 3.26 -13.87 11.86
CA VAL A 398 4.24 -14.36 10.87
C VAL A 398 5.56 -14.69 11.55
N ASP A 399 6.41 -15.50 10.89
CA ASP A 399 7.73 -15.88 11.41
C ASP A 399 7.70 -16.28 12.91
N ALA A 400 6.75 -17.15 13.26
CA ALA A 400 6.45 -17.50 14.65
C ALA A 400 7.62 -18.12 15.42
N SER A 401 8.64 -18.59 14.72
CA SER A 401 9.86 -19.21 15.26
C SER A 401 11.02 -18.24 15.45
N ILE A 402 10.86 -16.95 15.15
CA ILE A 402 11.93 -15.96 15.31
C ILE A 402 12.46 -15.96 16.74
N GLN A 403 13.79 -16.02 16.86
CA GLN A 403 14.45 -16.08 18.15
C GLN A 403 14.83 -14.69 18.65
N SER A 404 14.94 -14.54 19.96
CA SER A 404 15.51 -13.34 20.57
C SER A 404 16.96 -13.14 20.15
N ILE A 405 17.34 -11.90 19.87
CA ILE A 405 18.75 -11.52 19.67
C ILE A 405 19.33 -11.16 21.02
N VAL A 406 20.40 -11.88 21.40
CA VAL A 406 21.10 -11.69 22.67
C VAL A 406 22.49 -11.11 22.40
N VAL A 407 22.78 -9.97 23.01
CA VAL A 407 24.09 -9.29 22.92
C VAL A 407 24.68 -9.16 24.31
N ASN A 408 25.86 -9.75 24.52
CA ASN A 408 26.57 -9.73 25.81
C ASN A 408 25.71 -10.17 27.02
N GLY A 409 24.83 -11.15 26.81
CA GLY A 409 23.94 -11.68 27.85
C GLY A 409 22.62 -10.89 28.06
N TYR A 410 22.40 -9.80 27.33
CA TYR A 410 21.17 -9.04 27.35
C TYR A 410 20.29 -9.33 26.12
N ILE A 411 18.99 -9.44 26.32
CA ILE A 411 18.04 -9.55 25.21
C ILE A 411 17.94 -8.15 24.57
N ALA A 412 18.60 -7.98 23.43
CA ALA A 412 18.59 -6.74 22.66
C ALA A 412 17.34 -6.62 21.77
N GLU A 413 16.88 -7.76 21.21
CA GLU A 413 15.61 -7.86 20.48
C GLU A 413 14.88 -9.09 20.99
N PRO A 414 13.71 -8.96 21.61
CA PRO A 414 12.95 -10.13 22.07
C PRO A 414 12.30 -10.86 20.88
N ALA A 415 12.14 -12.17 21.01
CA ALA A 415 11.19 -12.94 20.19
C ALA A 415 9.76 -12.41 20.39
N TRP A 416 8.77 -13.00 19.72
CA TRP A 416 7.36 -12.67 19.94
C TRP A 416 7.03 -12.66 21.44
N THR A 417 6.51 -11.54 21.92
CA THR A 417 6.06 -11.35 23.30
C THR A 417 4.53 -11.29 23.34
N THR A 418 3.96 -11.56 24.51
CA THR A 418 2.53 -11.37 24.74
C THR A 418 2.38 -10.24 25.75
N ASN A 419 1.66 -9.17 25.38
CA ASN A 419 1.42 -8.06 26.27
C ASN A 419 0.35 -8.39 27.33
N ALA A 420 0.16 -7.51 28.31
CA ALA A 420 -0.80 -7.73 29.39
C ALA A 420 -2.27 -7.86 28.93
N ALA A 421 -2.59 -7.39 27.73
CA ALA A 421 -3.91 -7.53 27.12
C ALA A 421 -4.07 -8.82 26.29
N GLY A 422 -3.05 -9.66 26.24
CA GLY A 422 -3.06 -10.95 25.53
C GLY A 422 -2.66 -10.88 24.06
N TYR A 423 -2.29 -9.71 23.53
CA TYR A 423 -1.86 -9.56 22.14
C TYR A 423 -0.40 -9.97 21.97
N LYS A 424 -0.13 -10.66 20.88
CA LYS A 424 1.24 -10.91 20.41
C LYS A 424 1.81 -9.64 19.82
N PHE A 425 3.10 -9.40 20.07
CA PHE A 425 3.83 -8.25 19.54
C PHE A 425 5.29 -8.59 19.28
N HIS A 426 5.83 -8.06 18.18
CA HIS A 426 7.24 -8.12 17.84
C HIS A 426 7.69 -6.81 17.19
N ASN A 427 8.86 -6.28 17.53
CA ASN A 427 9.35 -4.99 17.02
C ASN A 427 9.47 -4.93 15.48
N SER A 428 9.73 -6.07 14.82
CA SER A 428 9.83 -6.14 13.35
C SER A 428 8.46 -6.29 12.66
N TYR A 429 7.43 -6.74 13.38
CA TYR A 429 6.16 -7.15 12.77
C TYR A 429 4.94 -6.37 13.30
N GLY A 430 5.06 -5.75 14.45
CA GLY A 430 3.93 -5.16 15.16
C GLY A 430 3.09 -6.23 15.88
N PHE A 431 1.76 -6.08 15.82
CA PHE A 431 0.79 -7.02 16.38
C PHE A 431 0.51 -8.20 15.49
#